data_536f2462e4356ea5866f8a12c0686124
#
_entry.id   536f2462e4356ea5866f8a12c0686124
#
_cell.length_a   1.000
_cell.length_b   1.000
_cell.length_c   1.000
_cell.angle_alpha   90.00
_cell.angle_beta   90.00
_cell.angle_gamma   90.00
#
_symmetry.space_group_name_H-M   'P 1'
#
loop_
_entity.id
_entity.type
_entity.pdbx_description
1 polymer ?
#
loop_
_entity_poly.entity_id
_entity_poly.type
_entity_poly.pdbx_seq_one_letter_code
_entity_poly.pdbx_strand_id
1 'polypeptide(L)'
;MIGRLFAAVSQRLPSSLAPVSLVMKPKVVFVLGGPGAGKGTQCSNIVENYSYTHLSAGDLLRAERAREGSEFGQLIANYIKEGKIVPVEITINLLRKAMEETMQNDAEKFRFLIDGFPRNEDNLQGWNTVMDGKADVKFVLFFDCGNEVCIDRCLERGKNSGRTDDNRESLEKRIQTYLQSTRPIIELYEKQGKVHKVDASRSVDEVFADVKAILDKED
;
A
#
# COMPACT_ATOMS: atom_id res chain seq x y z
N MET A 1 -60.39 -55.85 -14.22
CA MET A 1 -59.14 -55.52 -14.96
C MET A 1 -58.72 -54.11 -14.59
N ILE A 2 -57.67 -54.02 -13.79
CA ILE A 2 -57.30 -52.79 -13.10
C ILE A 2 -55.99 -52.32 -13.74
N GLY A 3 -56.04 -51.19 -14.51
CA GLY A 3 -54.87 -50.56 -15.08
C GLY A 3 -54.27 -49.58 -14.09
N ARG A 4 -53.04 -49.82 -13.65
CA ARG A 4 -52.30 -48.91 -12.80
C ARG A 4 -51.57 -47.83 -13.66
N LEU A 5 -51.94 -46.57 -13.42
CA LEU A 5 -51.24 -45.39 -13.91
C LEU A 5 -49.93 -45.21 -13.12
N PHE A 6 -48.78 -45.25 -13.81
CA PHE A 6 -47.50 -44.81 -13.26
C PHE A 6 -47.35 -43.32 -13.52
N ALA A 7 -47.42 -42.50 -12.47
CA ALA A 7 -47.07 -41.10 -12.52
C ALA A 7 -45.54 -40.97 -12.36
N ALA A 8 -44.87 -40.53 -13.41
CA ALA A 8 -43.45 -40.18 -13.35
C ALA A 8 -43.26 -38.84 -12.62
N VAL A 9 -42.69 -38.89 -11.42
CA VAL A 9 -42.26 -37.70 -10.68
C VAL A 9 -40.92 -37.25 -11.27
N SER A 10 -40.97 -36.20 -12.10
CA SER A 10 -39.77 -35.51 -12.57
C SER A 10 -39.20 -34.65 -11.44
N GLN A 11 -38.19 -35.15 -10.75
CA GLN A 11 -37.40 -34.36 -9.81
C GLN A 11 -36.54 -33.40 -10.59
N ARG A 12 -36.93 -32.13 -10.65
CA ARG A 12 -36.05 -31.02 -11.06
C ARG A 12 -35.00 -30.81 -9.98
N LEU A 13 -33.76 -31.14 -10.29
CA LEU A 13 -32.60 -30.73 -9.51
C LEU A 13 -32.50 -29.17 -9.54
N PRO A 14 -32.27 -28.51 -8.41
CA PRO A 14 -32.02 -27.09 -8.42
C PRO A 14 -30.62 -26.83 -9.00
N SER A 15 -30.57 -26.33 -10.21
CA SER A 15 -29.35 -25.78 -10.81
C SER A 15 -29.10 -24.40 -10.22
N SER A 16 -28.63 -24.34 -8.99
CA SER A 16 -28.08 -23.11 -8.39
C SER A 16 -26.58 -23.34 -8.18
N LEU A 17 -25.84 -23.43 -9.27
CA LEU A 17 -24.45 -23.06 -9.27
C LEU A 17 -24.45 -21.54 -9.34
N ALA A 18 -24.40 -20.89 -8.16
CA ALA A 18 -24.01 -19.48 -8.09
C ALA A 18 -22.68 -19.33 -8.87
N PRO A 19 -22.53 -18.31 -9.71
CA PRO A 19 -21.26 -18.11 -10.40
C PRO A 19 -20.18 -18.02 -9.33
N VAL A 20 -19.15 -18.85 -9.43
CA VAL A 20 -17.92 -18.68 -8.68
C VAL A 20 -17.44 -17.30 -9.08
N SER A 21 -17.69 -16.30 -8.21
CA SER A 21 -17.16 -14.96 -8.38
C SER A 21 -15.65 -15.13 -8.47
N LEU A 22 -15.10 -14.90 -9.64
CA LEU A 22 -13.65 -14.90 -9.84
C LEU A 22 -13.13 -13.74 -9.02
N VAL A 23 -12.75 -14.02 -7.77
CA VAL A 23 -12.16 -12.99 -6.89
C VAL A 23 -10.91 -12.52 -7.58
N MET A 24 -10.95 -11.30 -8.11
CA MET A 24 -9.80 -10.69 -8.79
C MET A 24 -8.65 -10.61 -7.81
N LYS A 25 -7.49 -11.11 -8.22
CA LYS A 25 -6.27 -11.01 -7.44
C LYS A 25 -5.82 -9.54 -7.41
N PRO A 26 -5.64 -8.93 -6.22
CA PRO A 26 -5.25 -7.53 -6.14
C PRO A 26 -3.89 -7.30 -6.81
N LYS A 27 -3.83 -6.25 -7.62
CA LYS A 27 -2.60 -5.74 -8.24
C LYS A 27 -2.02 -4.65 -7.36
N VAL A 28 -0.73 -4.75 -7.06
CA VAL A 28 -0.06 -3.86 -6.10
C VAL A 28 1.10 -3.15 -6.78
N VAL A 29 1.16 -1.85 -6.59
CA VAL A 29 2.34 -1.01 -6.85
C VAL A 29 2.85 -0.51 -5.50
N PHE A 30 4.09 -0.84 -5.17
CA PHE A 30 4.74 -0.25 -4.01
C PHE A 30 5.23 1.15 -4.33
N VAL A 31 4.95 2.10 -3.44
CA VAL A 31 5.37 3.49 -3.58
C VAL A 31 6.41 3.79 -2.51
N LEU A 32 7.66 3.92 -2.92
CA LEU A 32 8.82 4.07 -2.04
C LEU A 32 9.55 5.40 -2.28
N GLY A 33 10.32 5.81 -1.28
CA GLY A 33 11.07 7.07 -1.27
C GLY A 33 11.23 7.61 0.14
N GLY A 34 12.13 8.56 0.32
CA GLY A 34 12.40 9.20 1.60
C GLY A 34 11.18 9.90 2.23
N PRO A 35 11.24 10.20 3.53
CA PRO A 35 10.22 11.04 4.16
C PRO A 35 10.22 12.42 3.49
N GLY A 36 9.06 12.92 3.04
CA GLY A 36 8.98 14.20 2.32
C GLY A 36 9.18 14.13 0.81
N ALA A 37 9.43 12.97 0.22
CA ALA A 37 9.62 12.82 -1.24
C ALA A 37 8.34 13.03 -2.09
N GLY A 38 7.21 13.41 -1.48
CA GLY A 38 5.98 13.72 -2.23
C GLY A 38 5.10 12.51 -2.58
N LYS A 39 5.41 11.31 -2.05
CA LYS A 39 4.67 10.07 -2.33
C LYS A 39 3.16 10.20 -2.19
N GLY A 40 2.69 10.71 -1.05
CA GLY A 40 1.26 10.86 -0.79
C GLY A 40 0.57 11.81 -1.78
N THR A 41 1.20 12.93 -2.14
CA THR A 41 0.68 13.87 -3.14
C THR A 41 0.52 13.19 -4.49
N GLN A 42 1.54 12.45 -4.93
CA GLN A 42 1.48 11.73 -6.20
C GLN A 42 0.49 10.56 -6.17
N CYS A 43 0.38 9.85 -5.04
CA CYS A 43 -0.67 8.83 -4.87
C CYS A 43 -2.07 9.42 -5.00
N SER A 44 -2.34 10.61 -4.45
CA SER A 44 -3.63 11.31 -4.63
C SER A 44 -3.88 11.63 -6.10
N ASN A 45 -2.89 12.16 -6.81
CA ASN A 45 -2.99 12.43 -8.24
C ASN A 45 -3.24 11.15 -9.07
N ILE A 46 -2.60 10.03 -8.69
CA ILE A 46 -2.84 8.74 -9.35
C ILE A 46 -4.28 8.27 -9.11
N VAL A 47 -4.79 8.36 -7.89
CA VAL A 47 -6.17 7.97 -7.56
C VAL A 47 -7.19 8.79 -8.33
N GLU A 48 -6.94 10.08 -8.54
CA GLU A 48 -7.83 10.96 -9.30
C GLU A 48 -7.86 10.66 -10.80
N ASN A 49 -6.78 10.11 -11.36
CA ASN A 49 -6.63 9.89 -12.81
C ASN A 49 -6.69 8.43 -13.24
N TYR A 50 -6.50 7.50 -12.30
CA TYR A 50 -6.43 6.05 -12.54
C TYR A 50 -7.25 5.30 -11.48
N SER A 51 -7.74 4.13 -11.80
CA SER A 51 -8.57 3.32 -10.89
C SER A 51 -7.73 2.60 -9.82
N TYR A 52 -6.95 3.35 -9.04
CA TYR A 52 -6.17 2.82 -7.91
C TYR A 52 -6.79 3.21 -6.56
N THR A 53 -6.60 2.36 -5.57
CA THR A 53 -6.85 2.68 -4.16
C THR A 53 -5.51 2.94 -3.46
N HIS A 54 -5.37 4.08 -2.80
CA HIS A 54 -4.17 4.44 -2.04
C HIS A 54 -4.26 3.92 -0.61
N LEU A 55 -3.30 3.11 -0.21
CA LEU A 55 -3.11 2.61 1.16
C LEU A 55 -1.75 3.10 1.67
N SER A 56 -1.76 4.09 2.55
CA SER A 56 -0.56 4.55 3.23
C SER A 56 -0.32 3.73 4.49
N ALA A 57 0.75 2.94 4.53
CA ALA A 57 1.13 2.17 5.71
C ALA A 57 1.32 3.07 6.94
N GLY A 58 1.88 4.27 6.74
CA GLY A 58 2.04 5.24 7.82
C GLY A 58 0.71 5.79 8.35
N ASP A 59 -0.28 6.05 7.47
CA ASP A 59 -1.59 6.55 7.91
C ASP A 59 -2.41 5.45 8.57
N LEU A 60 -2.35 4.22 8.08
CA LEU A 60 -2.96 3.06 8.75
C LEU A 60 -2.41 2.86 10.16
N LEU A 61 -1.09 2.96 10.33
CA LEU A 61 -0.47 2.88 11.65
C LEU A 61 -0.87 4.06 12.56
N ARG A 62 -0.99 5.27 12.03
CA ARG A 62 -1.47 6.43 12.81
C ARG A 62 -2.94 6.28 13.20
N ALA A 63 -3.78 5.76 12.33
CA ALA A 63 -5.18 5.46 12.64
C ALA A 63 -5.29 4.38 13.73
N GLU A 64 -4.52 3.30 13.62
CA GLU A 64 -4.49 2.24 14.65
C GLU A 64 -3.97 2.77 15.99
N ARG A 65 -2.95 3.62 15.98
CA ARG A 65 -2.46 4.30 17.20
C ARG A 65 -3.55 5.11 17.90
N ALA A 66 -4.39 5.79 17.11
CA ALA A 66 -5.44 6.66 17.65
C ALA A 66 -6.74 5.90 17.98
N ARG A 67 -6.87 4.65 17.57
CA ARG A 67 -8.07 3.84 17.78
C ARG A 67 -8.23 3.54 19.27
N GLU A 68 -9.42 3.85 19.81
CA GLU A 68 -9.78 3.51 21.18
C GLU A 68 -9.73 1.99 21.41
N GLY A 69 -9.10 1.57 22.49
CA GLY A 69 -8.92 0.15 22.81
C GLY A 69 -7.88 -0.59 21.95
N SER A 70 -7.04 0.12 21.19
CA SER A 70 -5.95 -0.52 20.42
C SER A 70 -4.91 -1.14 21.35
N GLU A 71 -4.68 -2.44 21.19
CA GLU A 71 -3.61 -3.17 21.89
C GLU A 71 -2.21 -2.71 21.43
N PHE A 72 -2.09 -2.15 20.23
CA PHE A 72 -0.83 -1.73 19.62
C PHE A 72 -0.57 -0.22 19.69
N GLY A 73 -1.56 0.57 20.15
CA GLY A 73 -1.50 2.03 20.10
C GLY A 73 -0.24 2.62 20.73
N GLN A 74 0.11 2.21 21.94
CA GLN A 74 1.31 2.69 22.65
C GLN A 74 2.62 2.22 21.97
N LEU A 75 2.66 0.98 21.52
CA LEU A 75 3.82 0.44 20.81
C LEU A 75 4.07 1.22 19.52
N ILE A 76 3.04 1.41 18.71
CA ILE A 76 3.11 2.20 17.47
C ILE A 76 3.59 3.63 17.75
N ALA A 77 3.07 4.27 18.80
CA ALA A 77 3.47 5.62 19.21
C ALA A 77 4.98 5.72 19.48
N ASN A 78 5.53 4.75 20.21
CA ASN A 78 6.94 4.71 20.55
C ASN A 78 7.82 4.53 19.30
N TYR A 79 7.46 3.61 18.39
CA TYR A 79 8.20 3.38 17.15
C TYR A 79 8.18 4.60 16.24
N ILE A 80 7.04 5.27 16.08
CA ILE A 80 6.90 6.50 15.29
C ILE A 80 7.78 7.62 15.86
N LYS A 81 7.75 7.82 17.18
CA LYS A 81 8.55 8.85 17.87
C LYS A 81 10.06 8.62 17.68
N GLU A 82 10.49 7.37 17.69
CA GLU A 82 11.89 6.99 17.50
C GLU A 82 12.32 6.88 16.03
N GLY A 83 11.40 7.11 15.08
CA GLY A 83 11.65 6.97 13.65
C GLY A 83 11.95 5.54 13.22
N LYS A 84 11.59 4.56 14.04
CA LYS A 84 11.78 3.13 13.79
C LYS A 84 10.65 2.52 12.96
N ILE A 85 10.92 1.36 12.38
CA ILE A 85 9.94 0.57 11.62
C ILE A 85 9.13 -0.28 12.60
N VAL A 86 7.79 -0.13 12.57
CA VAL A 86 6.86 -0.92 13.38
C VAL A 86 6.95 -2.40 13.00
N PRO A 87 6.80 -3.35 13.95
CA PRO A 87 6.81 -4.78 13.65
C PRO A 87 5.91 -5.14 12.48
N VAL A 88 6.41 -6.03 11.62
CA VAL A 88 5.82 -6.33 10.32
C VAL A 88 4.42 -6.90 10.42
N GLU A 89 4.15 -7.71 11.42
CA GLU A 89 2.86 -8.38 11.64
C GLU A 89 1.71 -7.36 11.79
N ILE A 90 1.98 -6.25 12.49
CA ILE A 90 1.00 -5.17 12.67
C ILE A 90 0.72 -4.49 11.34
N THR A 91 1.79 -4.09 10.63
CA THR A 91 1.68 -3.35 9.38
C THR A 91 1.00 -4.19 8.28
N ILE A 92 1.38 -5.46 8.13
CA ILE A 92 0.80 -6.36 7.13
C ILE A 92 -0.68 -6.64 7.42
N ASN A 93 -1.03 -6.89 8.68
CA ASN A 93 -2.42 -7.13 9.04
C ASN A 93 -3.31 -5.93 8.73
N LEU A 94 -2.83 -4.71 8.98
CA LEU A 94 -3.56 -3.49 8.64
C LEU A 94 -3.72 -3.32 7.11
N LEU A 95 -2.65 -3.55 6.35
CA LEU A 95 -2.69 -3.48 4.88
C LEU A 95 -3.63 -4.54 4.30
N ARG A 96 -3.51 -5.79 4.72
CA ARG A 96 -4.35 -6.90 4.27
C ARG A 96 -5.82 -6.62 4.55
N LYS A 97 -6.14 -6.20 5.78
CA LYS A 97 -7.52 -5.86 6.17
C LYS A 97 -8.08 -4.72 5.30
N ALA A 98 -7.32 -3.66 5.09
CA ALA A 98 -7.75 -2.52 4.25
C ALA A 98 -7.99 -2.94 2.79
N MET A 99 -7.15 -3.81 2.23
CA MET A 99 -7.34 -4.35 0.88
C MET A 99 -8.58 -5.23 0.80
N GLU A 100 -8.77 -6.15 1.75
CA GLU A 100 -9.93 -7.04 1.82
C GLU A 100 -11.24 -6.26 1.95
N GLU A 101 -11.31 -5.27 2.85
CA GLU A 101 -12.48 -4.40 3.04
C GLU A 101 -12.79 -3.58 1.78
N THR A 102 -11.77 -3.06 1.10
CA THR A 102 -11.96 -2.33 -0.15
C THR A 102 -12.57 -3.21 -1.23
N MET A 103 -12.05 -4.41 -1.43
CA MET A 103 -12.53 -5.34 -2.44
C MET A 103 -13.88 -5.98 -2.08
N GLN A 104 -14.21 -6.11 -0.80
CA GLN A 104 -15.54 -6.55 -0.34
C GLN A 104 -16.61 -5.51 -0.63
N ASN A 105 -16.27 -4.22 -0.47
CA ASN A 105 -17.18 -3.13 -0.75
C ASN A 105 -17.36 -2.87 -2.25
N ASP A 106 -16.31 -3.09 -3.04
CA ASP A 106 -16.30 -2.90 -4.48
C ASP A 106 -15.27 -3.84 -5.13
N ALA A 107 -15.75 -4.90 -5.77
CA ALA A 107 -14.88 -5.92 -6.38
C ALA A 107 -14.07 -5.40 -7.58
N GLU A 108 -14.44 -4.25 -8.16
CA GLU A 108 -13.67 -3.61 -9.23
C GLU A 108 -12.45 -2.85 -8.71
N LYS A 109 -12.39 -2.55 -7.41
CA LYS A 109 -11.25 -1.90 -6.75
C LYS A 109 -10.19 -2.91 -6.32
N PHE A 110 -9.51 -3.50 -7.27
CA PHE A 110 -8.45 -4.49 -7.05
C PHE A 110 -7.04 -3.98 -7.34
N ARG A 111 -6.87 -2.69 -7.64
CA ARG A 111 -5.57 -2.04 -7.89
C ARG A 111 -5.20 -1.16 -6.70
N PHE A 112 -4.02 -1.39 -6.12
CA PHE A 112 -3.59 -0.73 -4.91
C PHE A 112 -2.22 -0.07 -5.06
N LEU A 113 -2.12 1.17 -4.57
CA LEU A 113 -0.86 1.84 -4.27
C LEU A 113 -0.56 1.64 -2.79
N ILE A 114 0.49 0.92 -2.46
CA ILE A 114 0.92 0.75 -1.06
C ILE A 114 2.09 1.70 -0.80
N ASP A 115 1.79 2.82 -0.12
CA ASP A 115 2.76 3.88 0.16
C ASP A 115 3.52 3.61 1.47
N GLY A 116 4.84 3.64 1.36
CA GLY A 116 5.75 3.52 2.48
C GLY A 116 5.87 2.11 3.06
N PHE A 117 5.70 1.09 2.24
CA PHE A 117 5.92 -0.32 2.53
C PHE A 117 6.35 -1.04 1.22
N PRO A 118 7.26 -2.05 1.26
CA PRO A 118 8.07 -2.48 2.41
C PRO A 118 9.19 -1.49 2.75
N ARG A 119 9.64 -1.47 4.03
CA ARG A 119 10.69 -0.55 4.50
C ARG A 119 11.97 -1.23 4.94
N ASN A 120 11.96 -2.53 5.12
CA ASN A 120 13.13 -3.36 5.49
C ASN A 120 12.93 -4.80 5.02
N GLU A 121 13.93 -5.62 5.24
CA GLU A 121 13.91 -7.04 4.87
C GLU A 121 12.77 -7.81 5.57
N ASP A 122 12.53 -7.56 6.85
CA ASP A 122 11.43 -8.22 7.59
C ASP A 122 10.06 -7.90 6.97
N ASN A 123 9.86 -6.65 6.52
CA ASN A 123 8.64 -6.26 5.80
C ASN A 123 8.49 -7.02 4.49
N LEU A 124 9.59 -7.18 3.75
CA LEU A 124 9.58 -7.90 2.48
C LEU A 124 9.29 -9.39 2.68
N GLN A 125 9.97 -10.02 3.63
CA GLN A 125 9.75 -11.44 3.96
C GLN A 125 8.34 -11.69 4.50
N GLY A 126 7.85 -10.83 5.39
CA GLY A 126 6.50 -10.93 5.92
C GLY A 126 5.44 -10.77 4.81
N TRP A 127 5.64 -9.83 3.87
CA TRP A 127 4.77 -9.70 2.70
C TRP A 127 4.76 -10.99 1.87
N ASN A 128 5.93 -11.52 1.55
CA ASN A 128 6.05 -12.76 0.77
C ASN A 128 5.37 -13.93 1.49
N THR A 129 5.50 -14.03 2.82
CA THR A 129 4.87 -15.10 3.59
C THR A 129 3.34 -14.99 3.63
N VAL A 130 2.80 -13.78 3.85
CA VAL A 130 1.37 -13.57 4.08
C VAL A 130 0.60 -13.39 2.77
N MET A 131 1.21 -12.73 1.78
CA MET A 131 0.56 -12.29 0.54
C MET A 131 0.97 -13.11 -0.68
N ASP A 132 1.85 -14.11 -0.54
CA ASP A 132 2.21 -15.00 -1.65
C ASP A 132 0.97 -15.67 -2.24
N GLY A 133 0.88 -15.68 -3.55
CA GLY A 133 -0.28 -16.19 -4.27
C GLY A 133 -1.57 -15.35 -4.12
N LYS A 134 -1.65 -14.42 -3.16
CA LYS A 134 -2.85 -13.61 -2.85
C LYS A 134 -2.83 -12.21 -3.46
N ALA A 135 -1.66 -11.67 -3.79
CA ALA A 135 -1.49 -10.37 -4.42
C ALA A 135 -0.45 -10.46 -5.53
N ASP A 136 -0.58 -9.61 -6.53
CA ASP A 136 0.35 -9.49 -7.65
C ASP A 136 1.08 -8.15 -7.58
N VAL A 137 2.36 -8.18 -7.15
CA VAL A 137 3.22 -7.00 -7.11
C VAL A 137 3.74 -6.72 -8.50
N LYS A 138 3.27 -5.63 -9.12
CA LYS A 138 3.62 -5.26 -10.49
C LYS A 138 5.01 -4.63 -10.55
N PHE A 139 5.21 -3.55 -9.82
CA PHE A 139 6.47 -2.81 -9.77
C PHE A 139 6.56 -1.92 -8.52
N VAL A 140 7.69 -1.28 -8.36
CA VAL A 140 7.96 -0.24 -7.36
C VAL A 140 8.05 1.10 -8.07
N LEU A 141 7.26 2.06 -7.64
CA LEU A 141 7.37 3.46 -8.03
C LEU A 141 8.26 4.17 -6.99
N PHE A 142 9.48 4.51 -7.39
CA PHE A 142 10.46 5.10 -6.51
C PHE A 142 10.61 6.61 -6.74
N PHE A 143 10.20 7.40 -5.73
CA PHE A 143 10.37 8.85 -5.71
C PHE A 143 11.73 9.19 -5.10
N ASP A 144 12.69 9.49 -5.96
CA ASP A 144 14.04 9.90 -5.54
C ASP A 144 14.08 11.42 -5.34
N CYS A 145 14.49 11.83 -4.13
CA CYS A 145 14.57 13.24 -3.76
C CYS A 145 15.70 13.44 -2.75
N GLY A 146 16.45 14.52 -2.90
CA GLY A 146 17.52 14.86 -1.97
C GLY A 146 17.02 15.10 -0.55
N ASN A 147 17.82 14.71 0.43
CA ASN A 147 17.43 14.76 1.85
C ASN A 147 17.05 16.16 2.32
N GLU A 148 17.78 17.21 1.90
CA GLU A 148 17.51 18.61 2.26
C GLU A 148 16.09 19.02 1.83
N VAL A 149 15.74 18.79 0.56
CA VAL A 149 14.41 19.06 0.02
C VAL A 149 13.33 18.30 0.78
N CYS A 150 13.61 17.05 1.12
CA CYS A 150 12.72 16.20 1.89
C CYS A 150 12.47 16.73 3.32
N ILE A 151 13.53 17.20 3.98
CA ILE A 151 13.45 17.80 5.32
C ILE A 151 12.58 19.06 5.27
N ASP A 152 12.87 19.98 4.35
CA ASP A 152 12.13 21.23 4.23
C ASP A 152 10.63 20.99 3.98
N ARG A 153 10.30 20.07 3.07
CA ARG A 153 8.92 19.68 2.79
C ARG A 153 8.22 19.08 4.02
N CYS A 154 8.92 18.26 4.79
CA CYS A 154 8.36 17.69 6.01
C CYS A 154 8.14 18.73 7.11
N LEU A 155 9.09 19.64 7.31
CA LEU A 155 8.98 20.72 8.31
C LEU A 155 7.82 21.66 7.96
N GLU A 156 7.65 22.00 6.68
CA GLU A 156 6.54 22.82 6.22
C GLU A 156 5.21 22.09 6.45
N ARG A 157 5.11 20.81 6.09
CA ARG A 157 3.93 19.98 6.37
C ARG A 157 3.60 19.91 7.86
N GLY A 158 4.63 19.80 8.71
CA GLY A 158 4.49 19.71 10.16
C GLY A 158 3.76 20.89 10.80
N LYS A 159 3.80 22.06 10.16
CA LYS A 159 3.10 23.26 10.65
C LYS A 159 1.58 23.09 10.70
N ASN A 160 1.00 22.29 9.81
CA ASN A 160 -0.44 22.19 9.61
C ASN A 160 -1.01 20.76 9.68
N SER A 161 -0.17 19.72 9.63
CA SER A 161 -0.63 18.33 9.49
C SER A 161 -0.99 17.64 10.81
N GLY A 162 -0.63 18.20 11.95
CA GLY A 162 -0.76 17.55 13.26
C GLY A 162 0.12 16.30 13.46
N ARG A 163 1.05 16.02 12.53
CA ARG A 163 1.99 14.89 12.64
C ARG A 163 3.06 15.21 13.66
N THR A 164 3.21 14.34 14.66
CA THR A 164 4.18 14.49 15.75
C THR A 164 5.61 14.14 15.34
N ASP A 165 5.79 13.50 14.19
CA ASP A 165 7.07 13.03 13.65
C ASP A 165 7.65 13.94 12.54
N ASP A 166 7.00 15.08 12.25
CA ASP A 166 7.48 16.09 11.29
C ASP A 166 8.24 17.23 12.01
N ASN A 167 9.17 16.87 12.87
CA ASN A 167 10.14 17.77 13.48
C ASN A 167 11.57 17.32 13.14
N ARG A 168 12.56 18.22 13.27
CA ARG A 168 13.94 17.98 12.81
C ARG A 168 14.55 16.72 13.43
N GLU A 169 14.41 16.52 14.75
CA GLU A 169 14.95 15.34 15.44
C GLU A 169 14.37 14.03 14.90
N SER A 170 13.05 13.96 14.78
CA SER A 170 12.37 12.76 14.22
C SER A 170 12.71 12.55 12.75
N LEU A 171 12.85 13.61 11.96
CA LEU A 171 13.18 13.52 10.54
C LEU A 171 14.59 12.99 10.32
N GLU A 172 15.57 13.42 11.09
CA GLU A 172 16.94 12.88 11.03
C GLU A 172 16.96 11.37 11.28
N LYS A 173 16.24 10.90 12.31
CA LYS A 173 16.10 9.47 12.58
C LYS A 173 15.41 8.72 11.45
N ARG A 174 14.34 9.27 10.89
CA ARG A 174 13.58 8.68 9.77
C ARG A 174 14.42 8.60 8.49
N ILE A 175 15.24 9.60 8.22
CA ILE A 175 16.17 9.60 7.06
C ILE A 175 17.23 8.52 7.26
N GLN A 176 17.80 8.39 8.45
CA GLN A 176 18.76 7.32 8.75
C GLN A 176 18.12 5.93 8.56
N THR A 177 16.92 5.73 9.09
CA THR A 177 16.16 4.47 8.88
C THR A 177 15.90 4.21 7.39
N TYR A 178 15.53 5.24 6.63
CA TYR A 178 15.33 5.12 5.18
C TYR A 178 16.61 4.69 4.46
N LEU A 179 17.73 5.37 4.72
CA LEU A 179 18.99 5.06 4.06
C LEU A 179 19.55 3.68 4.42
N GLN A 180 19.41 3.28 5.69
CA GLN A 180 19.97 2.02 6.19
C GLN A 180 19.09 0.81 5.91
N SER A 181 17.76 0.97 5.86
CA SER A 181 16.83 -0.16 5.80
C SER A 181 15.98 -0.18 4.55
N THR A 182 15.48 0.97 4.07
CA THR A 182 14.55 1.02 2.95
C THR A 182 15.27 1.11 1.60
N ARG A 183 16.36 1.87 1.53
CA ARG A 183 17.14 1.99 0.29
C ARG A 183 17.66 0.65 -0.23
N PRO A 184 18.17 -0.28 0.62
CA PRO A 184 18.54 -1.62 0.17
C PRO A 184 17.39 -2.43 -0.43
N ILE A 185 16.14 -2.24 0.02
CA ILE A 185 14.97 -2.90 -0.56
C ILE A 185 14.70 -2.36 -1.96
N ILE A 186 14.80 -1.06 -2.18
CA ILE A 186 14.66 -0.44 -3.51
C ILE A 186 15.72 -1.03 -4.46
N GLU A 187 16.98 -1.10 -4.03
CA GLU A 187 18.09 -1.66 -4.80
C GLU A 187 17.89 -3.14 -5.14
N LEU A 188 17.24 -3.91 -4.23
CA LEU A 188 16.87 -5.30 -4.50
C LEU A 188 15.86 -5.41 -5.65
N TYR A 189 14.83 -4.54 -5.65
CA TYR A 189 13.85 -4.49 -6.74
C TYR A 189 14.44 -3.92 -8.05
N GLU A 190 15.38 -2.98 -7.97
CA GLU A 190 16.13 -2.48 -9.13
C GLU A 190 16.89 -3.61 -9.84
N LYS A 191 17.57 -4.48 -9.09
CA LYS A 191 18.26 -5.67 -9.63
C LYS A 191 17.31 -6.65 -10.33
N GLN A 192 16.03 -6.63 -9.98
CA GLN A 192 14.99 -7.43 -10.61
C GLN A 192 14.34 -6.73 -11.82
N GLY A 193 14.76 -5.51 -12.16
CA GLY A 193 14.15 -4.70 -13.20
C GLY A 193 12.72 -4.23 -12.89
N LYS A 194 12.35 -4.17 -11.61
CA LYS A 194 10.99 -3.86 -11.14
C LYS A 194 10.86 -2.45 -10.53
N VAL A 195 11.78 -1.53 -10.80
CA VAL A 195 11.71 -0.17 -10.25
C VAL A 195 11.57 0.85 -11.37
N HIS A 196 10.55 1.69 -11.24
CA HIS A 196 10.44 2.92 -12.01
C HIS A 196 10.84 4.09 -11.10
N LYS A 197 11.99 4.67 -11.41
CA LYS A 197 12.55 5.80 -10.66
C LYS A 197 12.05 7.13 -11.24
N VAL A 198 11.56 8.00 -10.38
CA VAL A 198 11.10 9.36 -10.70
C VAL A 198 11.88 10.37 -9.88
N ASP A 199 12.43 11.40 -10.55
CA ASP A 199 13.04 12.55 -9.89
C ASP A 199 11.95 13.40 -9.22
N ALA A 200 11.84 13.28 -7.91
CA ALA A 200 10.83 13.95 -7.09
C ALA A 200 11.28 15.30 -6.53
N SER A 201 12.41 15.83 -6.99
CA SER A 201 12.92 17.15 -6.59
C SER A 201 12.17 18.30 -7.28
N ARG A 202 11.54 18.02 -8.41
CA ARG A 202 10.82 18.96 -9.28
C ARG A 202 9.43 19.34 -8.74
N SER A 203 8.70 20.15 -9.48
CA SER A 203 7.31 20.53 -9.16
C SER A 203 6.38 19.31 -9.17
N VAL A 204 5.24 19.43 -8.48
CA VAL A 204 4.25 18.35 -8.38
C VAL A 204 3.76 17.91 -9.77
N ASP A 205 3.52 18.87 -10.67
CA ASP A 205 2.99 18.61 -12.01
C ASP A 205 4.02 17.93 -12.92
N GLU A 206 5.29 18.37 -12.87
CA GLU A 206 6.38 17.74 -13.63
C GLU A 206 6.62 16.29 -13.18
N VAL A 207 6.62 16.05 -11.86
CA VAL A 207 6.73 14.70 -11.29
C VAL A 207 5.55 13.87 -11.73
N PHE A 208 4.34 14.41 -11.71
CA PHE A 208 3.15 13.67 -12.13
C PHE A 208 3.14 13.34 -13.62
N ALA A 209 3.70 14.20 -14.48
CA ALA A 209 3.86 13.90 -15.90
C ALA A 209 4.70 12.63 -16.13
N ASP A 210 5.81 12.47 -15.39
CA ASP A 210 6.62 11.24 -15.45
C ASP A 210 5.86 10.02 -14.90
N VAL A 211 5.14 10.19 -13.80
CA VAL A 211 4.30 9.13 -13.23
C VAL A 211 3.25 8.64 -14.23
N LYS A 212 2.58 9.57 -14.92
CA LYS A 212 1.62 9.22 -15.99
C LYS A 212 2.29 8.43 -17.11
N ALA A 213 3.44 8.89 -17.58
CA ALA A 213 4.18 8.20 -18.64
C ALA A 213 4.59 6.76 -18.27
N ILE A 214 4.78 6.48 -16.97
CA ILE A 214 5.03 5.14 -16.46
C ILE A 214 3.74 4.33 -16.44
N LEU A 215 2.68 4.85 -15.83
CA LEU A 215 1.41 4.12 -15.67
C LEU A 215 0.75 3.82 -17.02
N ASP A 216 0.78 4.75 -17.97
CA ASP A 216 0.22 4.58 -19.31
C ASP A 216 0.91 3.46 -20.13
N LYS A 217 2.10 3.01 -19.71
CA LYS A 217 2.82 1.88 -20.32
C LYS A 217 2.54 0.54 -19.62
N GLU A 218 2.14 0.60 -18.36
CA GLU A 218 1.93 -0.58 -17.50
C GLU A 218 0.45 -1.03 -17.45
N ASP A 219 -0.48 -0.19 -17.87
CA ASP A 219 -1.91 -0.49 -18.04
C ASP A 219 -2.19 -1.15 -19.37
#